data_dfb72accfbf1302952b8d3e34e6f65a9
#
_entry.id   dfb72accfbf1302952b8d3e34e6f65a9
#
_cell.length_a   1.000
_cell.length_b   1.000
_cell.length_c   1.000
_cell.angle_alpha   90.00
_cell.angle_beta   90.00
_cell.angle_gamma   90.00
#
_symmetry.space_group_name_H-M   'P 1'
#
loop_
_entity.id
_entity.type
_entity.pdbx_description
1 polymer ?
#
loop_
_entity_poly.entity_id
_entity_poly.type
_entity_poly.pdbx_seq_one_letter_code
_entity_poly.pdbx_strand_id
1 'polypeptide(L)'
;QLRGDWAAPESNNGMVLGTILEVRVGKNAPNYDGSVKSWWNDSQAGNALRTTYTSIADRFIEMNAGTGVTNLSIWYPEQNINDVKPYPWTLFQTQGNCATIEHVTLVNSYNGFNSAPSELHYVLDSYITALNKGIEVHVCTDIGRIENVSISPEYWAKSGLPGAPTLAELTAYTKANSVGFQMHRSDWEYISYLHISGYKTGIWIGREPGFADAPNAQLYEVHVDNCENGLYVEDVNPYGILISNSSFGAAKGGNAVYFYKDFSTSTQFNGVEFSGPIVSDGSDGVISFESCLFGKYSDYALKINNGNVLLSQCHFENADKHVYL
;
A
#
# COMPACT_ATOMS: atom_id res chain seq x y z
N GLN A 1 -1.32 -7.37 24.24
CA GLN A 1 -1.40 -8.11 22.98
C GLN A 1 -2.80 -8.65 22.80
N LEU A 2 -3.43 -8.43 21.63
CA LEU A 2 -4.67 -9.08 21.23
C LEU A 2 -4.31 -10.30 20.37
N ARG A 3 -4.74 -11.48 20.76
CA ARG A 3 -4.37 -12.73 20.11
C ARG A 3 -5.55 -13.70 20.00
N GLY A 4 -5.68 -14.38 18.87
CA GLY A 4 -6.67 -15.42 18.62
C GLY A 4 -6.06 -16.69 18.02
N ASP A 5 -6.88 -17.46 17.33
CA ASP A 5 -6.48 -18.56 16.43
C ASP A 5 -6.67 -18.11 14.99
N TRP A 6 -5.75 -18.50 14.11
CA TRP A 6 -5.78 -18.07 12.73
C TRP A 6 -5.17 -19.13 11.80
N ALA A 7 -5.66 -19.15 10.59
CA ALA A 7 -5.09 -19.91 9.51
C ALA A 7 -4.97 -19.03 8.27
N ALA A 8 -3.84 -19.11 7.57
CA ALA A 8 -3.62 -18.35 6.35
C ALA A 8 -4.71 -18.64 5.32
N PRO A 9 -5.38 -17.62 4.75
CA PRO A 9 -6.42 -17.84 3.74
C PRO A 9 -5.92 -18.64 2.55
N GLU A 10 -4.71 -18.41 2.10
CA GLU A 10 -4.10 -19.12 0.97
C GLU A 10 -3.99 -20.63 1.20
N SER A 11 -3.74 -21.05 2.43
CA SER A 11 -3.70 -22.47 2.80
C SER A 11 -5.09 -23.13 2.88
N ASN A 12 -6.16 -22.32 2.79
CA ASN A 12 -7.56 -22.73 2.95
C ASN A 12 -8.46 -22.31 1.77
N ASN A 13 -7.92 -22.25 0.57
CA ASN A 13 -8.65 -21.83 -0.64
C ASN A 13 -9.28 -20.43 -0.53
N GLY A 14 -8.69 -19.54 0.23
CA GLY A 14 -9.17 -18.18 0.49
C GLY A 14 -10.12 -18.07 1.68
N MET A 15 -10.56 -19.17 2.28
CA MET A 15 -11.49 -19.14 3.41
C MET A 15 -10.83 -18.58 4.68
N VAL A 16 -11.58 -17.75 5.37
CA VAL A 16 -11.20 -17.21 6.69
C VAL A 16 -11.64 -18.17 7.78
N LEU A 17 -10.65 -18.68 8.52
CA LEU A 17 -10.86 -19.64 9.61
C LEU A 17 -10.24 -19.14 10.91
N GLY A 18 -10.75 -19.63 12.04
CA GLY A 18 -10.25 -19.28 13.37
C GLY A 18 -11.03 -18.16 14.05
N THR A 19 -10.34 -17.32 14.80
CA THR A 19 -10.94 -16.20 15.53
C THR A 19 -11.28 -15.04 14.59
N ILE A 20 -12.54 -14.67 14.51
CA ILE A 20 -13.04 -13.56 13.70
C ILE A 20 -13.65 -12.50 14.62
N LEU A 21 -13.12 -11.28 14.54
CA LEU A 21 -13.71 -10.12 15.20
C LEU A 21 -14.72 -9.47 14.25
N GLU A 22 -16.00 -9.51 14.61
CA GLU A 22 -17.04 -8.78 13.90
C GLU A 22 -17.09 -7.33 14.34
N VAL A 23 -16.93 -6.41 13.41
CA VAL A 23 -16.98 -4.96 13.68
C VAL A 23 -18.33 -4.42 13.26
N ARG A 24 -19.14 -4.01 14.23
CA ARG A 24 -20.50 -3.46 14.03
C ARG A 24 -20.61 -1.98 14.42
N VAL A 25 -19.48 -1.31 14.60
CA VAL A 25 -19.38 0.10 15.00
C VAL A 25 -18.60 0.90 13.97
N GLY A 26 -18.80 2.21 13.95
CA GLY A 26 -18.03 3.13 13.10
C GLY A 26 -18.55 3.28 11.68
N LYS A 27 -19.66 2.65 11.30
CA LYS A 27 -20.27 2.82 9.97
C LYS A 27 -20.64 4.27 9.70
N ASN A 28 -20.24 4.77 8.52
CA ASN A 28 -20.38 6.17 8.12
C ASN A 28 -19.58 7.17 8.99
N ALA A 29 -18.60 6.70 9.73
CA ALA A 29 -17.70 7.62 10.43
C ALA A 29 -17.02 8.56 9.43
N PRO A 30 -16.77 9.83 9.79
CA PRO A 30 -16.04 10.72 8.92
C PRO A 30 -14.68 10.12 8.59
N ASN A 31 -14.33 10.14 7.30
CA ASN A 31 -13.02 9.69 6.86
C ASN A 31 -11.97 10.59 7.48
N TYR A 32 -10.98 9.98 8.07
CA TYR A 32 -9.74 10.66 8.31
C TYR A 32 -9.12 11.03 6.96
N ASP A 33 -8.97 12.31 6.70
CA ASP A 33 -8.48 12.83 5.43
C ASP A 33 -6.95 12.85 5.32
N GLY A 34 -6.25 12.29 6.32
CA GLY A 34 -4.80 12.34 6.40
C GLY A 34 -4.25 13.73 6.71
N SER A 35 -5.09 14.69 7.11
CA SER A 35 -4.62 16.02 7.47
C SER A 35 -3.83 15.99 8.76
N VAL A 36 -2.57 15.66 8.62
CA VAL A 36 -1.57 15.55 9.69
C VAL A 36 -1.17 16.92 10.24
N LYS A 37 -1.68 17.97 9.60
CA LYS A 37 -1.24 19.36 9.83
C LYS A 37 -1.35 19.82 11.27
N SER A 38 -2.27 19.27 12.04
CA SER A 38 -2.50 19.78 13.38
C SER A 38 -1.52 19.22 14.41
N TRP A 39 -1.11 17.97 14.28
CA TRP A 39 -0.34 17.37 15.34
C TRP A 39 1.18 17.51 15.20
N TRP A 40 1.68 17.72 14.00
CA TRP A 40 3.12 17.94 13.80
C TRP A 40 3.57 19.37 14.16
N ASN A 41 2.70 20.35 13.97
CA ASN A 41 3.02 21.75 14.24
C ASN A 41 2.69 22.20 15.67
N ASP A 42 2.13 21.32 16.48
CA ASP A 42 1.76 21.58 17.84
C ASP A 42 2.67 20.76 18.78
N SER A 43 3.37 21.43 19.69
CA SER A 43 4.09 20.75 20.75
C SER A 43 3.18 19.85 21.62
N GLN A 44 1.87 20.07 21.53
CA GLN A 44 0.81 19.26 22.10
C GLN A 44 0.17 18.31 21.08
N ALA A 45 0.83 18.05 19.99
CA ALA A 45 0.31 17.29 18.86
C ALA A 45 -0.30 15.94 19.28
N GLY A 46 0.34 15.24 20.19
CA GLY A 46 -0.22 14.02 20.74
C GLY A 46 -1.57 14.19 21.41
N ASN A 47 -1.85 15.35 21.99
CA ASN A 47 -3.15 15.66 22.59
C ASN A 47 -4.16 16.11 21.53
N ALA A 48 -3.73 16.91 20.58
CA ALA A 48 -4.58 17.33 19.46
C ALA A 48 -4.99 16.12 18.61
N LEU A 49 -4.06 15.22 18.31
CA LEU A 49 -4.36 13.96 17.65
C LEU A 49 -5.35 13.13 18.46
N ARG A 50 -5.14 13.00 19.75
CA ARG A 50 -6.04 12.27 20.65
C ARG A 50 -7.42 12.89 20.73
N THR A 51 -7.55 14.19 20.71
CA THR A 51 -8.86 14.84 20.71
C THR A 51 -9.59 14.63 19.37
N THR A 52 -8.86 14.53 18.29
CA THR A 52 -9.42 14.22 16.95
C THR A 52 -9.73 12.74 16.77
N TYR A 53 -8.95 11.86 17.40
CA TYR A 53 -9.02 10.40 17.27
C TYR A 53 -9.40 9.68 18.57
N THR A 54 -10.06 10.32 19.48
CA THR A 54 -10.50 9.69 20.73
C THR A 54 -11.75 8.84 20.57
N SER A 55 -12.46 9.02 19.47
CA SER A 55 -13.65 8.26 19.16
C SER A 55 -13.28 6.92 18.48
N ILE A 56 -13.96 5.86 18.86
CA ILE A 56 -13.90 4.58 18.13
C ILE A 56 -14.30 4.75 16.65
N ALA A 57 -14.95 5.86 16.32
CA ALA A 57 -15.30 6.21 14.95
C ALA A 57 -14.08 6.50 14.06
N ASP A 58 -12.95 6.86 14.64
CA ASP A 58 -11.73 7.19 13.86
C ASP A 58 -10.79 5.99 13.69
N ARG A 59 -10.87 5.01 14.59
CA ARG A 59 -10.09 3.77 14.55
C ARG A 59 -10.78 2.67 15.35
N PHE A 60 -10.65 1.44 14.88
CA PHE A 60 -11.23 0.30 15.59
C PHE A 60 -10.28 -0.23 16.67
N ILE A 61 -9.03 -0.52 16.30
CA ILE A 61 -8.01 -0.94 17.25
C ILE A 61 -6.87 0.08 17.24
N GLU A 62 -6.65 0.72 18.37
CA GLU A 62 -5.50 1.59 18.60
C GLU A 62 -4.35 0.78 19.21
N MET A 63 -3.20 0.85 18.57
CA MET A 63 -1.96 0.20 19.02
C MET A 63 -0.98 1.24 19.53
N ASN A 64 -0.62 1.11 20.81
CA ASN A 64 0.42 1.92 21.45
C ASN A 64 1.79 1.21 21.38
N ALA A 65 2.83 1.83 21.94
CA ALA A 65 4.18 1.29 21.97
C ALA A 65 4.25 -0.16 22.48
N GLY A 66 4.95 -1.02 21.76
CA GLY A 66 5.18 -2.41 22.14
C GLY A 66 3.93 -3.30 22.16
N THR A 67 2.84 -2.86 21.53
CA THR A 67 1.60 -3.68 21.45
C THR A 67 1.54 -4.45 20.15
N GLY A 68 0.64 -5.44 20.08
CA GLY A 68 0.44 -6.23 18.87
C GLY A 68 -0.93 -6.83 18.74
N VAL A 69 -1.31 -7.06 17.48
CA VAL A 69 -2.51 -7.82 17.08
C VAL A 69 -2.03 -9.03 16.30
N THR A 70 -2.38 -10.22 16.78
CA THR A 70 -1.87 -11.45 16.17
C THR A 70 -2.90 -12.58 16.09
N ASN A 71 -2.78 -13.41 15.06
CA ASN A 71 -3.54 -14.66 14.90
C ASN A 71 -5.06 -14.47 14.92
N LEU A 72 -5.59 -13.53 14.16
CA LEU A 72 -7.04 -13.32 14.06
C LEU A 72 -7.43 -12.66 12.73
N SER A 73 -8.73 -12.70 12.46
CA SER A 73 -9.32 -11.99 11.32
C SER A 73 -10.28 -10.91 11.80
N ILE A 74 -10.41 -9.84 11.02
CA ILE A 74 -11.32 -8.73 11.30
C ILE A 74 -12.26 -8.56 10.11
N TRP A 75 -13.55 -8.54 10.40
CA TRP A 75 -14.61 -8.51 9.41
C TRP A 75 -15.70 -7.49 9.77
N TYR A 76 -16.15 -6.75 8.76
CA TYR A 76 -17.25 -5.78 8.86
C TYR A 76 -18.51 -6.37 8.20
N PRO A 77 -19.41 -7.00 8.95
CA PRO A 77 -20.56 -7.73 8.38
C PRO A 77 -21.60 -6.82 7.70
N GLU A 78 -21.58 -5.53 7.98
CA GLU A 78 -22.49 -4.55 7.37
C GLU A 78 -21.91 -3.86 6.12
N GLN A 79 -20.67 -4.19 5.71
CA GLN A 79 -20.12 -3.72 4.44
C GLN A 79 -20.83 -4.42 3.28
N ASN A 80 -21.15 -3.62 2.26
CA ASN A 80 -21.78 -4.11 1.04
C ASN A 80 -21.10 -3.48 -0.17
N ILE A 81 -20.68 -4.29 -1.12
CA ILE A 81 -19.96 -3.82 -2.30
C ILE A 81 -20.80 -2.89 -3.18
N ASN A 82 -22.13 -3.03 -3.17
CA ASN A 82 -23.03 -2.16 -3.93
C ASN A 82 -23.34 -0.83 -3.22
N ASP A 83 -22.97 -0.70 -1.96
CA ASP A 83 -23.18 0.50 -1.14
C ASP A 83 -22.08 0.59 -0.07
N VAL A 84 -20.82 0.71 -0.55
CA VAL A 84 -19.66 0.77 0.34
C VAL A 84 -19.74 1.98 1.25
N LYS A 85 -19.65 1.73 2.54
CA LYS A 85 -19.65 2.78 3.56
C LYS A 85 -18.24 3.00 4.11
N PRO A 86 -17.87 4.24 4.40
CA PRO A 86 -16.63 4.52 5.11
C PRO A 86 -16.68 3.96 6.53
N TYR A 87 -15.55 3.41 6.94
CA TYR A 87 -15.26 2.97 8.29
C TYR A 87 -13.92 3.54 8.73
N PRO A 88 -13.67 3.68 10.04
CA PRO A 88 -12.38 4.08 10.57
C PRO A 88 -11.26 3.12 10.15
N TRP A 89 -10.02 3.53 10.39
CA TRP A 89 -8.89 2.61 10.29
C TRP A 89 -9.11 1.38 11.17
N THR A 90 -8.92 0.21 10.60
CA THR A 90 -9.11 -1.05 11.33
C THR A 90 -8.03 -1.21 12.40
N LEU A 91 -6.77 -0.99 12.01
CA LEU A 91 -5.62 -1.00 12.89
C LEU A 91 -4.90 0.33 12.75
N PHE A 92 -4.60 0.95 13.86
CA PHE A 92 -3.95 2.25 13.88
C PHE A 92 -2.84 2.29 14.94
N GLN A 93 -1.61 2.49 14.50
CA GLN A 93 -0.50 2.72 15.40
C GLN A 93 -0.43 4.20 15.76
N THR A 94 -0.74 4.50 17.01
CA THR A 94 -0.54 5.83 17.57
C THR A 94 0.79 5.89 18.30
N GLN A 95 1.24 7.07 18.57
CA GLN A 95 2.45 7.41 19.33
C GLN A 95 3.16 6.24 20.02
N GLY A 96 4.36 5.99 19.60
CA GLY A 96 5.23 4.99 20.21
C GLY A 96 5.65 3.94 19.19
N ASN A 97 6.73 3.29 19.52
CA ASN A 97 7.47 2.44 18.61
C ASN A 97 7.09 0.97 18.79
N CYS A 98 7.36 0.17 17.78
CA CYS A 98 7.29 -1.30 17.86
C CYS A 98 5.88 -1.87 17.97
N ALA A 99 4.89 -1.38 17.22
CA ALA A 99 3.65 -2.12 17.06
C ALA A 99 3.85 -3.29 16.08
N THR A 100 3.26 -4.43 16.42
CA THR A 100 3.36 -5.65 15.61
C THR A 100 1.98 -6.10 15.13
N ILE A 101 1.86 -6.38 13.85
CA ILE A 101 0.73 -7.06 13.23
C ILE A 101 1.28 -8.33 12.60
N GLU A 102 0.78 -9.48 13.04
CA GLU A 102 1.30 -10.77 12.60
C GLU A 102 0.18 -11.79 12.47
N HIS A 103 0.11 -12.50 11.34
CA HIS A 103 -0.94 -13.48 11.09
C HIS A 103 -2.35 -12.87 11.22
N VAL A 104 -2.58 -11.75 10.55
CA VAL A 104 -3.87 -11.04 10.59
C VAL A 104 -4.51 -11.05 9.21
N THR A 105 -5.82 -11.31 9.15
CA THR A 105 -6.59 -11.12 7.93
C THR A 105 -7.59 -9.98 8.11
N LEU A 106 -7.40 -8.89 7.37
CA LEU A 106 -8.38 -7.81 7.25
C LEU A 106 -9.30 -8.12 6.07
N VAL A 107 -10.48 -8.67 6.36
CA VAL A 107 -11.33 -9.31 5.35
C VAL A 107 -11.93 -8.31 4.37
N ASN A 108 -12.47 -7.18 4.89
CA ASN A 108 -13.17 -6.18 4.08
C ASN A 108 -13.12 -4.80 4.75
N SER A 109 -11.98 -4.43 5.23
CA SER A 109 -11.75 -3.12 5.84
C SER A 109 -12.01 -2.00 4.83
N TYR A 110 -12.60 -0.89 5.24
CA TYR A 110 -12.58 0.32 4.42
C TYR A 110 -11.16 0.87 4.37
N ASN A 111 -10.55 1.08 5.52
CA ASN A 111 -9.13 1.35 5.71
C ASN A 111 -8.50 0.27 6.58
N GLY A 112 -7.39 -0.32 6.14
CA GLY A 112 -6.75 -1.42 6.84
C GLY A 112 -5.85 -0.97 7.98
N PHE A 113 -4.57 -0.76 7.74
CA PHE A 113 -3.58 -0.36 8.74
C PHE A 113 -3.01 1.03 8.45
N ASN A 114 -2.88 1.85 9.48
CA ASN A 114 -2.20 3.13 9.44
C ASN A 114 -1.11 3.22 10.51
N SER A 115 0.10 3.61 10.10
CA SER A 115 1.19 3.96 11.00
C SER A 115 1.48 5.45 10.89
N ALA A 116 1.00 6.23 11.88
CA ALA A 116 1.23 7.68 11.93
C ALA A 116 0.92 8.29 13.30
N PRO A 117 1.78 9.09 13.84
CA PRO A 117 3.22 9.24 13.65
C PRO A 117 3.94 8.22 14.53
N SER A 118 4.54 7.26 13.95
CA SER A 118 5.03 6.12 14.72
C SER A 118 6.17 5.47 14.00
N GLU A 119 7.01 4.81 14.74
CA GLU A 119 8.25 4.22 14.26
C GLU A 119 8.27 2.73 14.53
N LEU A 120 9.14 2.01 13.83
CA LEU A 120 9.45 0.62 14.09
C LEU A 120 8.22 -0.30 14.08
N HIS A 121 7.23 0.02 13.23
CA HIS A 121 6.13 -0.91 13.02
C HIS A 121 6.62 -2.18 12.32
N TYR A 122 5.96 -3.29 12.59
CA TYR A 122 6.24 -4.56 11.95
C TYR A 122 4.94 -5.22 11.53
N VAL A 123 4.75 -5.38 10.21
CA VAL A 123 3.60 -6.08 9.63
C VAL A 123 4.12 -7.33 8.96
N LEU A 124 3.69 -8.49 9.43
CA LEU A 124 4.20 -9.80 9.02
C LEU A 124 3.07 -10.77 8.70
N ASP A 125 3.26 -11.60 7.66
CA ASP A 125 2.41 -12.76 7.34
C ASP A 125 0.91 -12.42 7.36
N SER A 126 0.51 -11.32 6.72
CA SER A 126 -0.85 -10.78 6.85
C SER A 126 -1.53 -10.59 5.50
N TYR A 127 -2.86 -10.69 5.50
CA TYR A 127 -3.70 -10.66 4.31
C TYR A 127 -4.76 -9.57 4.40
N ILE A 128 -4.89 -8.77 3.36
CA ILE A 128 -5.74 -7.58 3.41
C ILE A 128 -6.63 -7.48 2.16
N THR A 129 -7.94 -7.34 2.36
CA THR A 129 -8.80 -6.67 1.38
C THR A 129 -9.25 -5.33 1.95
N ALA A 130 -8.96 -4.26 1.24
CA ALA A 130 -9.34 -2.91 1.62
C ALA A 130 -10.12 -2.21 0.51
N LEU A 131 -11.16 -1.49 0.91
CA LEU A 131 -12.08 -0.82 -0.01
C LEU A 131 -11.68 0.62 -0.32
N ASN A 132 -10.73 1.17 0.44
CA ASN A 132 -10.14 2.49 0.20
C ASN A 132 -8.61 2.41 0.26
N LYS A 133 -8.02 2.15 1.43
CA LYS A 133 -6.57 2.02 1.61
C LYS A 133 -6.21 0.75 2.37
N GLY A 134 -5.28 -0.04 1.85
CA GLY A 134 -4.81 -1.24 2.53
C GLY A 134 -3.88 -0.91 3.69
N ILE A 135 -2.73 -0.36 3.38
CA ILE A 135 -1.75 0.12 4.36
C ILE A 135 -1.39 1.55 4.02
N GLU A 136 -1.25 2.39 5.03
CA GLU A 136 -0.70 3.73 4.91
C GLU A 136 0.38 3.94 5.98
N VAL A 137 1.57 4.32 5.52
CA VAL A 137 2.69 4.70 6.37
C VAL A 137 3.00 6.17 6.12
N HIS A 138 2.99 6.97 7.17
CA HIS A 138 3.37 8.37 7.05
C HIS A 138 3.92 8.93 8.36
N VAL A 139 4.82 9.92 8.22
CA VAL A 139 5.54 10.53 9.36
C VAL A 139 6.20 9.47 10.25
N CYS A 140 6.75 8.45 9.60
CA CYS A 140 7.61 7.47 10.23
C CYS A 140 9.06 7.97 10.14
N THR A 141 9.71 8.18 11.27
CA THR A 141 11.06 8.75 11.33
C THR A 141 12.14 7.73 11.59
N ASP A 142 11.78 6.48 11.75
CA ASP A 142 12.69 5.36 11.93
C ASP A 142 12.07 4.07 11.37
N ILE A 143 12.90 3.14 11.10
CA ILE A 143 12.72 1.94 10.30
C ILE A 143 11.42 1.18 10.56
N GLY A 144 10.48 1.23 9.60
CA GLY A 144 9.34 0.32 9.54
C GLY A 144 9.65 -0.94 8.71
N ARG A 145 8.89 -2.01 8.93
CA ARG A 145 9.01 -3.27 8.18
C ARG A 145 7.67 -3.82 7.79
N ILE A 146 7.54 -4.14 6.52
CA ILE A 146 6.39 -4.86 5.95
C ILE A 146 6.96 -6.09 5.25
N GLU A 147 6.58 -7.29 5.72
CA GLU A 147 7.18 -8.54 5.27
C GLU A 147 6.11 -9.60 5.06
N ASN A 148 6.13 -10.27 3.91
CA ASN A 148 5.20 -11.33 3.54
C ASN A 148 3.73 -10.93 3.72
N VAL A 149 3.35 -9.81 3.11
CA VAL A 149 1.98 -9.28 3.17
C VAL A 149 1.33 -9.37 1.79
N SER A 150 0.08 -9.79 1.76
CA SER A 150 -0.69 -9.84 0.52
C SER A 150 -1.95 -8.97 0.60
N ILE A 151 -2.12 -8.10 -0.39
CA ILE A 151 -3.25 -7.17 -0.47
C ILE A 151 -4.03 -7.45 -1.76
N SER A 152 -5.20 -8.06 -1.62
CA SER A 152 -5.99 -8.53 -2.76
C SER A 152 -7.49 -8.54 -2.46
N PRO A 153 -8.36 -8.29 -3.46
CA PRO A 153 -9.81 -8.49 -3.32
C PRO A 153 -10.19 -9.94 -2.95
N GLU A 154 -9.31 -10.89 -3.18
CA GLU A 154 -9.59 -12.32 -2.96
C GLU A 154 -9.95 -12.67 -1.52
N TYR A 155 -9.36 -11.96 -0.54
CA TYR A 155 -9.53 -12.30 0.88
C TYR A 155 -10.91 -11.97 1.44
N TRP A 156 -11.69 -11.14 0.75
CA TRP A 156 -13.11 -11.03 1.02
C TRP A 156 -13.94 -11.93 0.11
N ALA A 157 -13.69 -11.90 -1.19
CA ALA A 157 -14.49 -12.65 -2.16
C ALA A 157 -14.49 -14.16 -1.91
N LYS A 158 -13.38 -14.71 -1.41
CA LYS A 158 -13.21 -16.14 -1.13
C LYS A 158 -13.33 -16.48 0.37
N SER A 159 -13.62 -15.51 1.23
CA SER A 159 -13.60 -15.67 2.69
C SER A 159 -14.58 -16.72 3.23
N GLY A 160 -15.63 -17.04 2.50
CA GLY A 160 -16.75 -17.88 2.98
C GLY A 160 -17.68 -17.15 3.96
N LEU A 161 -17.45 -15.88 4.24
CA LEU A 161 -18.27 -15.10 5.15
C LEU A 161 -19.53 -14.53 4.47
N PRO A 162 -20.63 -14.33 5.22
CA PRO A 162 -21.84 -13.75 4.68
C PRO A 162 -21.62 -12.39 4.01
N GLY A 163 -22.25 -12.16 2.86
CA GLY A 163 -22.14 -10.90 2.14
C GLY A 163 -20.87 -10.72 1.33
N ALA A 164 -20.02 -11.75 1.22
CA ALA A 164 -18.86 -11.72 0.33
C ALA A 164 -19.34 -11.57 -1.12
N PRO A 165 -18.83 -10.55 -1.87
CA PRO A 165 -19.16 -10.37 -3.28
C PRO A 165 -18.42 -11.38 -4.15
N THR A 166 -18.74 -11.43 -5.42
CA THR A 166 -17.90 -12.14 -6.38
C THR A 166 -16.55 -11.43 -6.52
N LEU A 167 -15.51 -12.19 -6.87
CA LEU A 167 -14.17 -11.61 -7.11
C LEU A 167 -14.21 -10.56 -8.22
N ALA A 168 -15.03 -10.75 -9.24
CA ALA A 168 -15.15 -9.82 -10.35
C ALA A 168 -15.75 -8.46 -9.92
N GLU A 169 -16.83 -8.48 -9.14
CA GLU A 169 -17.46 -7.26 -8.59
C GLU A 169 -16.49 -6.51 -7.68
N LEU A 170 -15.85 -7.23 -6.78
CA LEU A 170 -14.92 -6.62 -5.83
C LEU A 170 -13.68 -6.05 -6.52
N THR A 171 -13.10 -6.78 -7.48
CA THR A 171 -11.97 -6.30 -8.27
C THR A 171 -12.34 -5.06 -9.09
N ALA A 172 -13.54 -5.02 -9.66
CA ALA A 172 -14.02 -3.84 -10.37
C ALA A 172 -14.10 -2.60 -9.44
N TYR A 173 -14.57 -2.80 -8.22
CA TYR A 173 -14.64 -1.74 -7.23
C TYR A 173 -13.23 -1.27 -6.79
N THR A 174 -12.34 -2.19 -6.40
CA THR A 174 -11.01 -1.84 -5.89
C THR A 174 -10.13 -1.19 -6.97
N LYS A 175 -10.26 -1.61 -8.21
CA LYS A 175 -9.60 -0.94 -9.36
C LYS A 175 -10.10 0.48 -9.62
N ALA A 176 -11.35 0.77 -9.31
CA ALA A 176 -11.88 2.12 -9.48
C ALA A 176 -11.53 3.07 -8.31
N ASN A 177 -11.38 2.53 -7.10
CA ASN A 177 -11.45 3.35 -5.89
C ASN A 177 -10.26 3.21 -4.92
N SER A 178 -9.49 2.11 -4.96
CA SER A 178 -8.68 1.74 -3.80
C SER A 178 -7.17 1.80 -4.08
N VAL A 179 -6.40 2.06 -3.02
CA VAL A 179 -4.93 1.98 -3.00
C VAL A 179 -4.50 0.81 -2.11
N GLY A 180 -3.61 -0.04 -2.61
CA GLY A 180 -3.10 -1.17 -1.84
C GLY A 180 -2.17 -0.70 -0.71
N PHE A 181 -1.06 -0.09 -1.06
CA PHE A 181 -0.10 0.46 -0.11
C PHE A 181 0.22 1.91 -0.46
N GLN A 182 0.16 2.79 0.53
CA GLN A 182 0.51 4.19 0.40
C GLN A 182 1.63 4.55 1.37
N MET A 183 2.69 5.14 0.85
CA MET A 183 3.83 5.60 1.65
C MET A 183 4.06 7.08 1.40
N HIS A 184 3.93 7.85 2.47
CA HIS A 184 4.34 9.24 2.54
C HIS A 184 5.68 9.37 3.26
N ARG A 185 5.98 10.54 3.82
CA ARG A 185 7.22 10.74 4.56
C ARG A 185 7.53 9.58 5.49
N SER A 186 8.58 8.86 5.20
CA SER A 186 9.10 7.75 5.98
C SER A 186 10.61 7.66 5.78
N ASP A 187 11.34 7.36 6.83
CA ASP A 187 12.78 7.19 6.77
C ASP A 187 13.13 5.70 6.86
N TRP A 188 13.68 5.17 5.77
CA TRP A 188 14.15 3.78 5.66
C TRP A 188 13.07 2.73 5.89
N GLU A 189 11.98 2.81 5.13
CA GLU A 189 11.01 1.71 5.10
C GLU A 189 11.59 0.48 4.41
N TYR A 190 11.51 -0.68 5.06
CA TYR A 190 11.90 -1.96 4.48
C TYR A 190 10.68 -2.79 4.13
N ILE A 191 10.52 -3.09 2.84
CA ILE A 191 9.38 -3.82 2.31
C ILE A 191 9.89 -5.05 1.58
N SER A 192 9.48 -6.24 2.02
CA SER A 192 9.87 -7.49 1.37
C SER A 192 8.71 -8.46 1.25
N TYR A 193 8.68 -9.21 0.14
CA TYR A 193 7.64 -10.19 -0.14
C TYR A 193 6.22 -9.62 -0.06
N LEU A 194 6.05 -8.38 -0.53
CA LEU A 194 4.73 -7.74 -0.62
C LEU A 194 4.08 -8.09 -1.96
N HIS A 195 2.89 -8.63 -1.91
CA HIS A 195 2.07 -8.87 -3.10
C HIS A 195 0.83 -7.99 -3.10
N ILE A 196 0.57 -7.28 -4.20
CA ILE A 196 -0.64 -6.46 -4.38
C ILE A 196 -1.28 -6.73 -5.73
N SER A 197 -2.57 -7.03 -5.75
CA SER A 197 -3.29 -7.27 -7.00
C SER A 197 -4.69 -6.68 -7.01
N GLY A 198 -5.10 -6.13 -8.16
CA GLY A 198 -6.49 -5.74 -8.40
C GLY A 198 -6.92 -4.40 -7.80
N TYR A 199 -6.00 -3.46 -7.64
CA TYR A 199 -6.25 -2.12 -7.11
C TYR A 199 -6.14 -1.03 -8.19
N LYS A 200 -6.71 0.16 -7.91
CA LYS A 200 -6.47 1.34 -8.76
C LYS A 200 -4.99 1.70 -8.75
N THR A 201 -4.40 1.79 -7.58
CA THR A 201 -2.97 1.96 -7.41
C THR A 201 -2.46 0.87 -6.48
N GLY A 202 -1.51 0.07 -6.96
CA GLY A 202 -0.87 -0.93 -6.12
C GLY A 202 -0.08 -0.28 -5.01
N ILE A 203 0.99 0.42 -5.37
CA ILE A 203 1.83 1.17 -4.44
C ILE A 203 1.83 2.65 -4.84
N TRP A 204 1.55 3.53 -3.90
CA TRP A 204 1.67 4.97 -4.06
C TRP A 204 2.75 5.50 -3.12
N ILE A 205 3.74 6.17 -3.69
CA ILE A 205 4.86 6.79 -2.98
C ILE A 205 4.80 8.30 -3.24
N GLY A 206 4.67 9.09 -2.19
CA GLY A 206 4.49 10.52 -2.36
C GLY A 206 4.87 11.35 -1.15
N ARG A 207 4.73 12.65 -1.29
CA ARG A 207 4.97 13.61 -0.21
C ARG A 207 3.90 13.52 0.85
N GLU A 208 4.28 13.73 2.08
CA GLU A 208 3.35 13.98 3.16
C GLU A 208 2.64 15.32 2.95
N PRO A 209 1.31 15.38 2.95
CA PRO A 209 0.60 16.65 2.84
C PRO A 209 1.01 17.63 3.93
N GLY A 210 1.58 18.77 3.54
CA GLY A 210 2.03 19.81 4.46
C GLY A 210 3.47 19.67 4.96
N PHE A 211 4.19 18.65 4.50
CA PHE A 211 5.64 18.46 4.72
C PHE A 211 6.40 18.64 3.41
N ALA A 212 7.65 19.10 3.53
CA ALA A 212 8.54 19.16 2.37
C ALA A 212 9.15 17.80 2.04
N ASP A 213 9.12 16.87 2.98
CA ASP A 213 9.82 15.60 2.89
C ASP A 213 8.96 14.51 2.25
N ALA A 214 9.60 13.71 1.44
CA ALA A 214 9.10 12.50 0.83
C ALA A 214 9.79 11.27 1.47
N PRO A 215 9.31 10.05 1.21
CA PRO A 215 9.90 8.85 1.81
C PRO A 215 11.18 8.41 1.12
N ASN A 216 11.92 7.52 1.79
CA ASN A 216 12.88 6.62 1.20
C ASN A 216 12.64 5.18 1.68
N ALA A 217 12.99 4.22 0.84
CA ALA A 217 12.70 2.82 1.12
C ALA A 217 13.61 1.87 0.36
N GLN A 218 13.62 0.61 0.82
CA GLN A 218 14.11 -0.52 0.07
C GLN A 218 12.98 -1.53 -0.13
N LEU A 219 12.72 -1.90 -1.38
CA LEU A 219 11.72 -2.87 -1.78
C LEU A 219 12.43 -4.10 -2.37
N TYR A 220 12.13 -5.26 -1.82
CA TYR A 220 12.72 -6.54 -2.24
C TYR A 220 11.64 -7.60 -2.43
N GLU A 221 11.62 -8.31 -3.58
CA GLU A 221 10.61 -9.32 -3.90
C GLU A 221 9.19 -8.77 -3.75
N VAL A 222 8.95 -7.58 -4.29
CA VAL A 222 7.63 -6.93 -4.31
C VAL A 222 6.96 -7.20 -5.64
N HIS A 223 5.77 -7.77 -5.59
CA HIS A 223 5.01 -8.15 -6.78
C HIS A 223 3.68 -7.41 -6.83
N VAL A 224 3.51 -6.59 -7.86
CA VAL A 224 2.26 -5.84 -8.09
C VAL A 224 1.72 -6.18 -9.46
N ASP A 225 0.47 -6.63 -9.52
CA ASP A 225 -0.15 -6.97 -10.77
C ASP A 225 -1.60 -6.47 -10.88
N ASN A 226 -2.13 -6.47 -12.10
CA ASN A 226 -3.56 -6.22 -12.38
C ASN A 226 -4.08 -4.91 -11.76
N CYS A 227 -3.22 -3.93 -11.50
CA CYS A 227 -3.56 -2.58 -11.03
C CYS A 227 -3.67 -1.59 -12.20
N GLU A 228 -4.42 -0.50 -12.04
CA GLU A 228 -4.40 0.58 -13.04
C GLU A 228 -3.02 1.24 -13.09
N ASN A 229 -2.45 1.56 -11.91
CA ASN A 229 -1.04 1.88 -11.76
C ASN A 229 -0.41 0.87 -10.79
N GLY A 230 0.58 0.11 -11.25
CA GLY A 230 1.30 -0.82 -10.40
C GLY A 230 2.06 -0.06 -9.31
N LEU A 231 2.96 0.82 -9.71
CA LEU A 231 3.69 1.75 -8.84
C LEU A 231 3.46 3.19 -9.31
N TYR A 232 2.99 4.04 -8.43
CA TYR A 232 2.85 5.48 -8.66
C TYR A 232 3.84 6.23 -7.77
N VAL A 233 4.79 6.96 -8.37
CA VAL A 233 5.82 7.72 -7.68
C VAL A 233 5.56 9.21 -7.88
N GLU A 234 5.14 9.88 -6.84
CA GLU A 234 4.95 11.33 -6.85
C GLU A 234 6.25 12.04 -6.52
N ASP A 235 6.92 11.60 -5.47
CA ASP A 235 8.25 12.09 -5.10
C ASP A 235 8.92 11.13 -4.10
N VAL A 236 10.24 11.23 -3.97
CA VAL A 236 11.08 10.54 -2.98
C VAL A 236 12.09 11.49 -2.38
N ASN A 237 12.59 11.19 -1.20
CA ASN A 237 13.62 12.03 -0.59
C ASN A 237 14.98 11.85 -1.30
N PRO A 238 15.99 12.68 -0.99
CA PRO A 238 17.30 12.64 -1.67
C PRO A 238 18.05 11.30 -1.57
N TYR A 239 17.75 10.44 -0.59
CA TYR A 239 18.35 9.10 -0.52
C TYR A 239 17.78 8.12 -1.55
N GLY A 240 16.60 8.45 -2.12
CA GLY A 240 15.98 7.66 -3.18
C GLY A 240 15.29 6.39 -2.70
N ILE A 241 14.86 5.60 -3.66
CA ILE A 241 14.27 4.27 -3.44
C ILE A 241 15.06 3.25 -4.25
N LEU A 242 15.39 2.14 -3.61
CA LEU A 242 15.95 0.96 -4.26
C LEU A 242 14.88 -0.14 -4.32
N ILE A 243 14.63 -0.63 -5.54
CA ILE A 243 13.70 -1.73 -5.81
C ILE A 243 14.46 -2.85 -6.49
N SER A 244 14.44 -4.04 -5.92
CA SER A 244 15.21 -5.18 -6.46
C SER A 244 14.39 -6.47 -6.49
N ASN A 245 14.69 -7.34 -7.48
CA ASN A 245 14.08 -8.65 -7.66
C ASN A 245 12.55 -8.64 -7.60
N SER A 246 11.93 -7.65 -8.18
CA SER A 246 10.50 -7.36 -8.05
C SER A 246 9.79 -7.42 -9.40
N SER A 247 8.47 -7.37 -9.41
CA SER A 247 7.70 -7.26 -10.64
C SER A 247 6.56 -6.24 -10.52
N PHE A 248 6.39 -5.43 -11.56
CA PHE A 248 5.29 -4.48 -11.65
C PHE A 248 4.51 -4.69 -12.94
N GLY A 249 3.24 -5.03 -12.79
CA GLY A 249 2.32 -5.23 -13.90
C GLY A 249 1.15 -4.26 -13.84
N ALA A 250 0.59 -3.97 -15.02
CA ALA A 250 -0.57 -3.12 -15.15
C ALA A 250 -1.78 -3.88 -15.68
N ALA A 251 -2.98 -3.44 -15.30
CA ALA A 251 -4.20 -3.79 -16.01
C ALA A 251 -4.18 -3.19 -17.42
N LYS A 252 -5.02 -3.71 -18.31
CA LYS A 252 -5.10 -3.20 -19.69
C LYS A 252 -5.39 -1.69 -19.71
N GLY A 253 -4.49 -0.93 -20.30
CA GLY A 253 -4.58 0.53 -20.43
C GLY A 253 -4.00 1.31 -19.23
N GLY A 254 -3.46 0.60 -18.24
CA GLY A 254 -2.77 1.19 -17.10
C GLY A 254 -1.25 1.26 -17.29
N ASN A 255 -0.54 1.64 -16.24
CA ASN A 255 0.91 1.78 -16.19
C ASN A 255 1.52 0.80 -15.19
N ALA A 256 2.58 0.09 -15.58
CA ALA A 256 3.36 -0.68 -14.62
C ALA A 256 4.01 0.25 -13.59
N VAL A 257 4.58 1.36 -14.06
CA VAL A 257 5.10 2.44 -13.21
C VAL A 257 4.74 3.79 -13.79
N TYR A 258 4.36 4.72 -12.93
CA TYR A 258 4.12 6.11 -13.31
C TYR A 258 4.89 7.05 -12.39
N PHE A 259 5.76 7.90 -12.97
CA PHE A 259 6.46 8.97 -12.27
C PHE A 259 5.77 10.29 -12.54
N TYR A 260 5.28 10.91 -11.47
CA TYR A 260 4.56 12.18 -11.55
C TYR A 260 5.51 13.34 -11.85
N LYS A 261 4.96 14.42 -12.38
CA LYS A 261 5.71 15.61 -12.83
C LYS A 261 6.58 16.27 -11.75
N ASP A 262 6.28 16.06 -10.47
CA ASP A 262 7.02 16.67 -9.35
C ASP A 262 8.14 15.76 -8.83
N PHE A 263 8.30 14.56 -9.40
CA PHE A 263 9.42 13.67 -9.08
C PHE A 263 10.76 14.29 -9.44
N SER A 264 11.61 14.48 -8.44
CA SER A 264 12.84 15.26 -8.60
C SER A 264 14.12 14.61 -8.06
N THR A 265 14.03 13.39 -7.55
CA THR A 265 15.15 12.70 -6.91
C THR A 265 15.56 11.43 -7.65
N SER A 266 15.73 10.29 -6.98
CA SER A 266 16.14 9.07 -7.65
C SER A 266 15.33 7.84 -7.28
N THR A 267 15.09 6.99 -8.27
CA THR A 267 14.56 5.63 -8.09
C THR A 267 15.42 4.66 -8.89
N GLN A 268 15.82 3.57 -8.25
CA GLN A 268 16.66 2.54 -8.85
C GLN A 268 15.92 1.21 -8.90
N PHE A 269 15.90 0.59 -10.07
CA PHE A 269 15.35 -0.74 -10.30
C PHE A 269 16.50 -1.69 -10.68
N ASN A 270 16.64 -2.79 -9.97
CA ASN A 270 17.66 -3.80 -10.22
C ASN A 270 17.02 -5.20 -10.31
N GLY A 271 17.15 -5.86 -11.48
CA GLY A 271 16.57 -7.18 -11.70
C GLY A 271 15.04 -7.19 -11.62
N VAL A 272 14.38 -6.16 -12.10
CA VAL A 272 12.93 -5.98 -12.01
C VAL A 272 12.26 -6.31 -13.35
N GLU A 273 11.13 -7.03 -13.29
CA GLU A 273 10.27 -7.29 -14.45
C GLU A 273 9.11 -6.29 -14.52
N PHE A 274 8.87 -5.77 -15.73
CA PHE A 274 7.75 -4.87 -16.00
C PHE A 274 6.80 -5.46 -17.02
N SER A 275 5.53 -5.60 -16.66
CA SER A 275 4.43 -6.04 -17.51
C SER A 275 3.44 -4.89 -17.74
N GLY A 276 3.81 -3.96 -18.61
CA GLY A 276 3.08 -2.73 -18.92
C GLY A 276 4.02 -1.54 -19.13
N PRO A 277 3.50 -0.41 -19.61
CA PRO A 277 4.29 0.78 -19.86
C PRO A 277 4.79 1.43 -18.58
N ILE A 278 5.98 2.01 -18.65
CA ILE A 278 6.51 2.93 -17.66
C ILE A 278 6.42 4.34 -18.24
N VAL A 279 5.78 5.25 -17.52
CA VAL A 279 5.62 6.64 -17.95
C VAL A 279 6.33 7.55 -16.96
N SER A 280 7.15 8.47 -17.46
CA SER A 280 7.75 9.54 -16.66
C SER A 280 7.29 10.90 -17.17
N ASP A 281 6.52 11.58 -16.35
CA ASP A 281 6.22 13.00 -16.47
C ASP A 281 7.12 13.83 -15.52
N GLY A 282 8.01 13.15 -14.78
CA GLY A 282 8.91 13.72 -13.78
C GLY A 282 9.84 14.81 -14.35
N SER A 283 10.18 15.78 -13.52
CA SER A 283 10.90 16.97 -13.96
C SER A 283 12.40 16.76 -14.05
N ASP A 284 13.08 16.50 -12.93
CA ASP A 284 14.54 16.48 -12.84
C ASP A 284 15.09 15.18 -12.24
N GLY A 285 14.21 14.24 -11.89
CA GLY A 285 14.57 12.97 -11.25
C GLY A 285 15.39 12.06 -12.14
N VAL A 286 16.14 11.17 -11.51
CA VAL A 286 16.92 10.11 -12.18
C VAL A 286 16.25 8.77 -11.94
N ILE A 287 15.88 8.09 -13.02
CA ILE A 287 15.35 6.73 -12.97
C ILE A 287 16.39 5.80 -13.58
N SER A 288 16.88 4.85 -12.80
CA SER A 288 17.85 3.87 -13.31
C SER A 288 17.27 2.47 -13.34
N PHE A 289 17.52 1.77 -14.43
CA PHE A 289 17.17 0.38 -14.64
C PHE A 289 18.44 -0.42 -14.90
N GLU A 290 18.72 -1.40 -14.07
CA GLU A 290 19.83 -2.31 -14.20
C GLU A 290 19.35 -3.75 -14.24
N SER A 291 19.76 -4.50 -15.26
CA SER A 291 19.38 -5.91 -15.45
C SER A 291 17.88 -6.17 -15.43
N CYS A 292 17.08 -5.19 -15.90
CA CYS A 292 15.63 -5.25 -15.90
C CYS A 292 15.06 -5.89 -17.16
N LEU A 293 13.89 -6.52 -17.02
CA LEU A 293 13.10 -7.10 -18.10
C LEU A 293 11.86 -6.24 -18.38
N PHE A 294 11.75 -5.74 -19.61
CA PHE A 294 10.56 -5.07 -20.11
C PHE A 294 9.76 -6.06 -20.95
N GLY A 295 8.75 -6.67 -20.34
CA GLY A 295 7.93 -7.72 -20.91
C GLY A 295 6.76 -7.19 -21.74
N LYS A 296 5.53 -7.48 -21.32
CA LYS A 296 4.33 -7.15 -22.11
C LYS A 296 3.98 -5.66 -22.06
N TYR A 297 4.05 -4.98 -23.19
CA TYR A 297 3.56 -3.61 -23.36
C TYR A 297 2.90 -3.46 -24.74
N SER A 298 1.97 -2.52 -24.86
CA SER A 298 1.16 -2.36 -26.08
C SER A 298 1.73 -1.38 -27.10
N ASP A 299 2.50 -0.38 -26.66
CA ASP A 299 3.06 0.66 -27.53
C ASP A 299 4.54 0.89 -27.20
N TYR A 300 4.86 1.46 -26.07
CA TYR A 300 6.23 1.67 -25.61
C TYR A 300 6.46 1.02 -24.24
N ALA A 301 7.64 0.45 -24.03
CA ALA A 301 8.06 0.04 -22.69
C ALA A 301 8.29 1.24 -21.78
N LEU A 302 8.97 2.25 -22.32
CA LEU A 302 9.29 3.51 -21.62
C LEU A 302 8.77 4.69 -22.42
N LYS A 303 7.94 5.51 -21.80
CA LYS A 303 7.51 6.80 -22.32
C LYS A 303 8.04 7.90 -21.39
N ILE A 304 9.06 8.61 -21.88
CA ILE A 304 9.78 9.61 -21.10
C ILE A 304 9.41 10.99 -21.63
N ASN A 305 8.44 11.62 -21.00
CA ASN A 305 8.04 12.98 -21.35
C ASN A 305 8.99 14.01 -20.71
N ASN A 306 9.61 13.66 -19.59
CA ASN A 306 10.62 14.45 -18.91
C ASN A 306 11.43 13.59 -17.92
N GLY A 307 12.61 14.06 -17.50
CA GLY A 307 13.50 13.39 -16.55
C GLY A 307 14.70 12.71 -17.19
N ASN A 308 15.54 12.13 -16.37
CA ASN A 308 16.75 11.42 -16.77
C ASN A 308 16.57 9.92 -16.57
N VAL A 309 16.80 9.14 -17.60
CA VAL A 309 16.69 7.67 -17.54
C VAL A 309 18.03 7.03 -17.89
N LEU A 310 18.47 6.12 -17.05
CA LEU A 310 19.66 5.29 -17.25
C LEU A 310 19.24 3.83 -17.44
N LEU A 311 19.71 3.21 -18.52
CA LEU A 311 19.46 1.81 -18.84
C LEU A 311 20.78 1.06 -18.90
N SER A 312 20.92 -0.02 -18.14
CA SER A 312 22.09 -0.88 -18.12
C SER A 312 21.67 -2.34 -18.15
N GLN A 313 22.17 -3.10 -19.11
CA GLN A 313 21.95 -4.56 -19.23
C GLN A 313 20.48 -4.98 -19.24
N CYS A 314 19.61 -4.14 -19.77
CA CYS A 314 18.17 -4.40 -19.83
C CYS A 314 17.76 -5.23 -21.05
N HIS A 315 16.68 -6.00 -20.90
CA HIS A 315 16.09 -6.78 -21.97
C HIS A 315 14.68 -6.30 -22.32
N PHE A 316 14.38 -6.17 -23.62
CA PHE A 316 13.07 -5.79 -24.14
C PHE A 316 12.50 -6.95 -24.96
N GLU A 317 11.37 -7.52 -24.56
CA GLU A 317 10.78 -8.67 -25.23
C GLU A 317 10.07 -8.33 -26.54
N ASN A 318 9.47 -7.15 -26.65
CA ASN A 318 8.76 -6.73 -27.84
C ASN A 318 9.67 -5.93 -28.79
N ALA A 319 9.59 -6.21 -30.08
CA ALA A 319 10.59 -5.76 -31.03
C ALA A 319 10.40 -4.34 -31.61
N ASP A 320 9.20 -3.74 -31.53
CA ASP A 320 8.91 -2.63 -32.42
C ASP A 320 9.14 -1.23 -31.84
N LYS A 321 8.85 -1.00 -30.57
CA LYS A 321 8.97 0.32 -29.94
C LYS A 321 9.35 0.19 -28.49
N HIS A 322 10.60 0.53 -28.15
CA HIS A 322 11.07 0.37 -26.79
C HIS A 322 10.92 1.65 -25.98
N VAL A 323 11.44 2.75 -26.50
CA VAL A 323 11.52 4.02 -25.79
C VAL A 323 10.93 5.13 -26.67
N TYR A 324 10.10 5.94 -26.06
CA TYR A 324 9.61 7.20 -26.58
C TYR A 324 10.20 8.35 -25.76
N LEU A 325 10.81 9.35 -26.44
CA LEU A 325 11.42 10.55 -25.85
C LEU A 325 10.72 11.79 -26.39
#